data_7979b79f9cce12eb62a02307fa38524b
#
_entry.id   7979b79f9cce12eb62a02307fa38524b
#
_cell.length_a   1.000
_cell.length_b   1.000
_cell.length_c   1.000
_cell.angle_alpha   90.00
_cell.angle_beta   90.00
_cell.angle_gamma   90.00
#
_symmetry.space_group_name_H-M   'P 1'
#
loop_
_entity.id
_entity.type
_entity.pdbx_description
1 polymer ?
#
loop_
_entity_poly.entity_id
_entity_poly.type
_entity_poly.pdbx_seq_one_letter_code
_entity_poly.pdbx_strand_id
1 'polypeptide(L)'
;MFLPVFLGDESCPPLISLQEGGRGSLKGSEAAHAVGSLRLGVGDPLDLVDGKGLRLRCQILATDKNFLEFEVLQVMHLSLPQTQFGLIQALSKGGRDEQAVESAVELGVSRVRPWAAGRSIVQWKGSKVQRGAKKWESLLQAAAKQSRRANWPLLDPLADSRKLKEIIAAAGSEEKFLLLDPDSSLPLIEAWEQVSEAKMIHLIVGPEGGVSPEETAKFCAAGAITARLGPTVLRSSSAGPAALAALGLCSGFWGRKEAL
;
A
#
# COMPACT_ATOMS: atom_id res chain seq x y z
N MET A 1 -0.97 -0.31 -23.88
CA MET A 1 -2.29 0.08 -23.36
C MET A 1 -2.41 -0.52 -21.96
N PHE A 2 -2.86 0.26 -20.99
CA PHE A 2 -3.05 -0.26 -19.64
C PHE A 2 -4.42 -0.93 -19.52
N LEU A 3 -4.45 -2.19 -19.08
CA LEU A 3 -5.68 -2.97 -18.96
C LEU A 3 -6.32 -2.78 -17.56
N PRO A 4 -7.64 -2.95 -17.44
CA PRO A 4 -8.29 -3.01 -16.14
C PRO A 4 -7.84 -4.27 -15.38
N VAL A 5 -7.70 -4.14 -14.06
CA VAL A 5 -7.24 -5.21 -13.17
C VAL A 5 -8.37 -5.63 -12.23
N PHE A 6 -8.55 -6.93 -12.09
CA PHE A 6 -9.54 -7.55 -11.21
C PHE A 6 -8.89 -8.60 -10.32
N LEU A 7 -9.43 -8.79 -9.13
CA LEU A 7 -9.01 -9.87 -8.24
C LEU A 7 -9.58 -11.19 -8.73
N GLY A 8 -8.72 -12.19 -8.86
CA GLY A 8 -9.11 -13.52 -9.35
C GLY A 8 -9.34 -14.55 -8.24
N ASP A 9 -9.73 -14.12 -7.04
CA ASP A 9 -10.00 -15.01 -5.89
C ASP A 9 -11.23 -15.91 -6.09
N GLU A 10 -12.21 -15.45 -6.89
CA GLU A 10 -13.39 -16.23 -7.28
C GLU A 10 -13.24 -16.88 -8.69
N SER A 11 -12.00 -17.04 -9.18
CA SER A 11 -11.73 -17.73 -10.45
C SER A 11 -11.84 -19.25 -10.32
N CYS A 12 -12.31 -19.89 -11.39
CA CYS A 12 -12.36 -21.34 -11.51
C CYS A 12 -11.80 -21.77 -12.88
N PRO A 13 -10.69 -22.53 -12.93
CA PRO A 13 -9.87 -22.95 -11.78
C PRO A 13 -9.12 -21.77 -11.13
N PRO A 14 -8.48 -21.98 -9.94
CA PRO A 14 -7.68 -20.93 -9.28
C PRO A 14 -6.57 -20.40 -10.19
N LEU A 15 -6.28 -19.08 -10.13
CA LEU A 15 -5.32 -18.42 -11.04
C LEU A 15 -3.96 -19.13 -11.07
N ILE A 16 -3.48 -19.60 -9.91
CA ILE A 16 -2.15 -20.25 -9.78
C ILE A 16 -2.03 -21.55 -10.61
N SER A 17 -3.14 -22.19 -10.96
CA SER A 17 -3.16 -23.41 -11.74
C SER A 17 -3.27 -23.18 -13.25
N LEU A 18 -3.47 -21.93 -13.67
CA LEU A 18 -3.65 -21.57 -15.07
C LEU A 18 -2.30 -21.28 -15.74
N GLN A 19 -2.21 -21.68 -17.01
CA GLN A 19 -1.05 -21.42 -17.88
C GLN A 19 -1.52 -20.69 -19.15
N GLU A 20 -0.61 -20.22 -19.97
CA GLU A 20 -0.92 -19.63 -21.27
C GLU A 20 -1.73 -20.61 -22.14
N GLY A 21 -2.79 -20.13 -22.78
CA GLY A 21 -3.80 -20.91 -23.49
C GLY A 21 -4.83 -21.59 -22.60
N GLY A 22 -4.64 -21.56 -21.28
CA GLY A 22 -5.59 -22.10 -20.30
C GLY A 22 -6.87 -21.27 -20.25
N ARG A 23 -7.99 -21.92 -19.96
CA ARG A 23 -9.31 -21.26 -19.83
C ARG A 23 -9.82 -21.34 -18.42
N GLY A 24 -10.51 -20.28 -18.02
CA GLY A 24 -11.14 -20.18 -16.72
C GLY A 24 -12.38 -19.30 -16.74
N SER A 25 -13.00 -19.20 -15.59
CA SER A 25 -14.14 -18.30 -15.38
C SER A 25 -13.94 -17.47 -14.13
N LEU A 26 -14.49 -16.27 -14.13
CA LEU A 26 -14.57 -15.39 -12.97
C LEU A 26 -16.04 -15.14 -12.66
N LYS A 27 -16.39 -15.15 -11.37
CA LYS A 27 -17.77 -14.96 -10.88
C LYS A 27 -17.81 -13.82 -9.86
N GLY A 28 -19.01 -13.52 -9.39
CA GLY A 28 -19.24 -12.62 -8.27
C GLY A 28 -19.03 -11.14 -8.59
N SER A 29 -18.58 -10.39 -7.60
CA SER A 29 -18.51 -8.93 -7.64
C SER A 29 -17.49 -8.40 -8.66
N GLU A 30 -16.38 -9.09 -8.86
CA GLU A 30 -15.36 -8.68 -9.83
C GLU A 30 -15.85 -8.87 -11.27
N ALA A 31 -16.51 -9.99 -11.58
CA ALA A 31 -17.13 -10.20 -12.88
C ALA A 31 -18.27 -9.20 -13.13
N ALA A 32 -19.12 -8.94 -12.12
CA ALA A 32 -20.17 -7.93 -12.21
C ALA A 32 -19.61 -6.52 -12.46
N HIS A 33 -18.49 -6.19 -11.86
CA HIS A 33 -17.80 -4.91 -12.09
C HIS A 33 -17.25 -4.83 -13.52
N ALA A 34 -16.59 -5.89 -13.99
CA ALA A 34 -16.05 -5.96 -15.35
C ALA A 34 -17.14 -5.77 -16.41
N VAL A 35 -18.20 -6.59 -16.34
CA VAL A 35 -19.26 -6.61 -17.35
C VAL A 35 -20.24 -5.44 -17.18
N GLY A 36 -20.66 -5.14 -15.95
CA GLY A 36 -21.69 -4.12 -15.69
C GLY A 36 -21.15 -2.71 -15.69
N SER A 37 -20.11 -2.43 -14.87
CA SER A 37 -19.59 -1.06 -14.70
C SER A 37 -18.64 -0.66 -15.81
N LEU A 38 -17.69 -1.52 -16.18
CA LEU A 38 -16.71 -1.23 -17.23
C LEU A 38 -17.20 -1.64 -18.63
N ARG A 39 -18.31 -2.38 -18.70
CA ARG A 39 -18.95 -2.83 -19.95
C ARG A 39 -18.01 -3.63 -20.86
N LEU A 40 -17.12 -4.42 -20.25
CA LEU A 40 -16.27 -5.32 -21.00
C LEU A 40 -17.09 -6.43 -21.64
N GLY A 41 -16.76 -6.78 -22.89
CA GLY A 41 -17.42 -7.79 -23.70
C GLY A 41 -16.48 -8.84 -24.24
N VAL A 42 -17.02 -9.75 -25.04
CA VAL A 42 -16.24 -10.79 -25.74
C VAL A 42 -15.16 -10.15 -26.61
N GLY A 43 -13.92 -10.64 -26.48
CA GLY A 43 -12.74 -10.14 -27.18
C GLY A 43 -11.98 -9.04 -26.43
N ASP A 44 -12.56 -8.41 -25.39
CA ASP A 44 -11.86 -7.42 -24.61
C ASP A 44 -10.78 -8.05 -23.72
N PRO A 45 -9.62 -7.40 -23.59
CA PRO A 45 -8.56 -7.86 -22.70
C PRO A 45 -8.75 -7.32 -21.27
N LEU A 46 -8.32 -8.13 -20.29
CA LEU A 46 -8.23 -7.74 -18.87
C LEU A 46 -7.06 -8.43 -18.20
N ASP A 47 -6.63 -7.90 -17.07
CA ASP A 47 -5.64 -8.56 -16.21
C ASP A 47 -6.33 -9.09 -14.93
N LEU A 48 -6.08 -10.37 -14.60
CA LEU A 48 -6.47 -10.99 -13.33
C LEU A 48 -5.25 -11.10 -12.41
N VAL A 49 -5.40 -10.74 -11.15
CA VAL A 49 -4.31 -10.78 -10.15
C VAL A 49 -4.73 -11.54 -8.91
N ASP A 50 -3.74 -12.11 -8.20
CA ASP A 50 -3.94 -12.77 -6.90
C ASP A 50 -3.63 -11.86 -5.70
N GLY A 51 -3.16 -10.63 -5.94
CA GLY A 51 -2.69 -9.71 -4.92
C GLY A 51 -1.31 -10.04 -4.34
N LYS A 52 -0.64 -11.09 -4.83
CA LYS A 52 0.66 -11.59 -4.34
C LYS A 52 1.75 -11.63 -5.40
N GLY A 53 1.50 -11.00 -6.55
CA GLY A 53 2.46 -10.87 -7.65
C GLY A 53 2.15 -11.72 -8.88
N LEU A 54 1.19 -12.63 -8.83
CA LEU A 54 0.71 -13.31 -10.03
C LEU A 54 -0.24 -12.39 -10.79
N ARG A 55 0.03 -12.22 -12.09
CA ARG A 55 -0.83 -11.52 -13.04
C ARG A 55 -1.05 -12.38 -14.27
N LEU A 56 -2.30 -12.64 -14.60
CA LEU A 56 -2.70 -13.27 -15.83
C LEU A 56 -3.30 -12.22 -16.76
N ARG A 57 -2.72 -12.02 -17.93
CA ARG A 57 -3.38 -11.28 -19.01
C ARG A 57 -4.32 -12.19 -19.73
N CYS A 58 -5.58 -11.80 -19.81
CA CYS A 58 -6.63 -12.63 -20.34
C CYS A 58 -7.42 -11.91 -21.43
N GLN A 59 -8.09 -12.71 -22.28
CA GLN A 59 -9.09 -12.24 -23.21
C GLN A 59 -10.44 -12.86 -22.85
N ILE A 60 -11.50 -12.06 -22.87
CA ILE A 60 -12.86 -12.52 -22.55
C ILE A 60 -13.40 -13.35 -23.71
N LEU A 61 -13.89 -14.55 -23.39
CA LEU A 61 -14.51 -15.48 -24.34
C LEU A 61 -16.05 -15.44 -24.32
N ALA A 62 -16.63 -15.23 -23.13
CA ALA A 62 -18.08 -15.12 -22.93
C ALA A 62 -18.37 -14.24 -21.70
N THR A 63 -19.54 -13.62 -21.67
CA THR A 63 -20.00 -12.79 -20.54
C THR A 63 -21.48 -13.02 -20.23
N ASP A 64 -21.81 -12.94 -18.93
CA ASP A 64 -23.17 -12.79 -18.40
C ASP A 64 -23.10 -11.79 -17.22
N LYS A 65 -24.22 -11.44 -16.61
CA LYS A 65 -24.36 -10.36 -15.60
C LYS A 65 -23.28 -10.36 -14.51
N ASN A 66 -22.96 -11.52 -13.93
CA ASN A 66 -22.00 -11.70 -12.83
C ASN A 66 -20.99 -12.81 -13.15
N PHE A 67 -20.70 -12.99 -14.42
CA PHE A 67 -19.88 -14.11 -14.90
C PHE A 67 -19.15 -13.69 -16.17
N LEU A 68 -17.90 -14.12 -16.28
CA LEU A 68 -17.15 -14.10 -17.54
C LEU A 68 -16.28 -15.34 -17.66
N GLU A 69 -16.13 -15.82 -18.89
CA GLU A 69 -15.12 -16.81 -19.27
C GLU A 69 -13.95 -16.10 -19.93
N PHE A 70 -12.76 -16.61 -19.69
CA PHE A 70 -11.54 -16.04 -20.24
C PHE A 70 -10.56 -17.10 -20.70
N GLU A 71 -9.67 -16.71 -21.61
CA GLU A 71 -8.47 -17.43 -22.00
C GLU A 71 -7.25 -16.66 -21.57
N VAL A 72 -6.26 -17.33 -20.98
CA VAL A 72 -4.99 -16.74 -20.53
C VAL A 72 -4.07 -16.54 -21.74
N LEU A 73 -3.73 -15.29 -22.02
CA LEU A 73 -2.79 -14.91 -23.08
C LEU A 73 -1.34 -14.86 -22.58
N GLN A 74 -1.13 -14.49 -21.31
CA GLN A 74 0.20 -14.37 -20.73
C GLN A 74 0.15 -14.57 -19.23
N VAL A 75 1.13 -15.27 -18.68
CA VAL A 75 1.35 -15.43 -17.23
C VAL A 75 2.57 -14.60 -16.83
N MET A 76 2.41 -13.75 -15.81
CA MET A 76 3.47 -12.87 -15.31
C MET A 76 3.63 -13.04 -13.80
N HIS A 77 4.86 -13.24 -13.33
CA HIS A 77 5.23 -13.26 -11.92
C HIS A 77 6.02 -11.98 -11.60
N LEU A 78 5.39 -11.06 -10.90
CA LEU A 78 5.96 -9.75 -10.59
C LEU A 78 6.55 -9.76 -9.19
N SER A 79 7.86 -9.60 -9.11
CA SER A 79 8.59 -9.54 -7.84
C SER A 79 8.50 -8.16 -7.21
N LEU A 80 8.50 -8.14 -5.88
CA LEU A 80 8.64 -6.89 -5.12
C LEU A 80 10.02 -6.25 -5.38
N PRO A 81 10.12 -4.90 -5.26
CA PRO A 81 11.40 -4.21 -5.35
C PRO A 81 12.33 -4.64 -4.22
N GLN A 82 13.65 -4.49 -4.42
CA GLN A 82 14.66 -4.81 -3.42
C GLN A 82 14.44 -3.98 -2.15
N THR A 83 14.21 -2.67 -2.29
CA THR A 83 13.80 -1.79 -1.19
C THR A 83 12.30 -1.58 -1.25
N GLN A 84 11.62 -1.88 -0.18
CA GLN A 84 10.19 -1.70 -0.02
C GLN A 84 9.91 -0.57 0.98
N PHE A 85 8.76 0.06 0.82
CA PHE A 85 8.32 1.14 1.70
C PHE A 85 7.08 0.74 2.48
N GLY A 86 7.07 1.08 3.78
CA GLY A 86 5.92 1.00 4.66
C GLY A 86 5.43 2.39 5.06
N LEU A 87 4.14 2.54 5.33
CA LEU A 87 3.56 3.74 5.91
C LEU A 87 2.93 3.42 7.26
N ILE A 88 3.41 4.06 8.31
CA ILE A 88 2.80 4.07 9.65
C ILE A 88 2.08 5.40 9.79
N GLN A 89 0.76 5.37 9.57
CA GLN A 89 -0.07 6.57 9.50
C GLN A 89 -0.85 6.77 10.79
N ALA A 90 -0.65 7.92 11.43
CA ALA A 90 -1.48 8.28 12.57
C ALA A 90 -2.94 8.48 12.15
N LEU A 91 -3.88 7.98 13.00
CA LEU A 91 -5.29 8.19 12.80
C LEU A 91 -5.62 9.68 12.84
N SER A 92 -6.30 10.19 11.83
CA SER A 92 -6.62 11.60 11.62
C SER A 92 -8.11 11.79 11.34
N LYS A 93 -8.63 12.99 11.57
CA LYS A 93 -10.03 13.29 11.29
C LYS A 93 -10.27 13.69 9.83
N GLY A 94 -11.53 13.53 9.39
CA GLY A 94 -11.97 14.02 8.08
C GLY A 94 -11.39 13.27 6.89
N GLY A 95 -11.01 11.98 7.08
CA GLY A 95 -10.54 11.13 5.99
C GLY A 95 -9.11 11.44 5.53
N ARG A 96 -8.34 12.24 6.27
CA ARG A 96 -6.96 12.60 5.89
C ARG A 96 -5.99 11.44 5.97
N ASP A 97 -6.19 10.55 6.94
CA ASP A 97 -5.46 9.29 7.04
C ASP A 97 -5.80 8.35 5.89
N GLU A 98 -7.07 8.25 5.52
CA GLU A 98 -7.52 7.46 4.37
C GLU A 98 -6.95 8.00 3.05
N GLN A 99 -6.96 9.31 2.85
CA GLN A 99 -6.34 9.97 1.70
C GLN A 99 -4.82 9.69 1.63
N ALA A 100 -4.13 9.76 2.79
CA ALA A 100 -2.70 9.42 2.85
C ALA A 100 -2.44 7.97 2.43
N VAL A 101 -3.27 7.05 2.92
CA VAL A 101 -3.16 5.61 2.63
C VAL A 101 -3.43 5.34 1.14
N GLU A 102 -4.49 5.91 0.58
CA GLU A 102 -4.82 5.76 -0.84
C GLU A 102 -3.67 6.23 -1.74
N SER A 103 -3.21 7.47 -1.53
CA SER A 103 -2.07 8.01 -2.28
C SER A 103 -0.78 7.21 -2.07
N ALA A 104 -0.55 6.68 -0.86
CA ALA A 104 0.62 5.83 -0.60
C ALA A 104 0.57 4.51 -1.38
N VAL A 105 -0.62 3.92 -1.57
CA VAL A 105 -0.78 2.73 -2.40
C VAL A 105 -0.43 3.03 -3.86
N GLU A 106 -0.92 4.13 -4.40
CA GLU A 106 -0.59 4.58 -5.77
C GLU A 106 0.92 4.80 -5.94
N LEU A 107 1.59 5.27 -4.88
CA LEU A 107 3.04 5.51 -4.85
C LEU A 107 3.89 4.27 -4.53
N GLY A 108 3.29 3.10 -4.42
CA GLY A 108 4.01 1.83 -4.34
C GLY A 108 4.29 1.32 -2.93
N VAL A 109 3.63 1.86 -1.88
CA VAL A 109 3.78 1.32 -0.52
C VAL A 109 3.43 -0.17 -0.49
N SER A 110 4.21 -0.97 0.23
CA SER A 110 3.99 -2.41 0.36
C SER A 110 3.37 -2.82 1.71
N ARG A 111 3.38 -1.90 2.69
CA ARG A 111 2.88 -2.13 4.03
C ARG A 111 2.26 -0.87 4.62
N VAL A 112 1.12 -0.99 5.28
CA VAL A 112 0.45 0.13 5.94
C VAL A 112 0.07 -0.28 7.36
N ARG A 113 0.36 0.58 8.34
CA ARG A 113 -0.01 0.38 9.74
C ARG A 113 -0.76 1.58 10.27
N PRO A 114 -1.99 1.43 10.76
CA PRO A 114 -2.67 2.49 11.51
C PRO A 114 -2.01 2.69 12.87
N TRP A 115 -1.83 3.96 13.25
CA TRP A 115 -1.21 4.35 14.51
C TRP A 115 -2.14 5.23 15.35
N ALA A 116 -2.43 4.79 16.58
CA ALA A 116 -3.13 5.59 17.59
C ALA A 116 -2.11 6.45 18.34
N ALA A 117 -1.69 7.57 17.74
CA ALA A 117 -0.76 8.50 18.33
C ALA A 117 -1.36 9.23 19.54
N GLY A 118 -0.51 9.68 20.46
CA GLY A 118 -0.95 10.36 21.68
C GLY A 118 -1.80 11.61 21.41
N ARG A 119 -1.51 12.33 20.32
CA ARG A 119 -2.24 13.54 19.91
C ARG A 119 -3.27 13.30 18.82
N SER A 120 -3.57 12.01 18.48
CA SER A 120 -4.66 11.69 17.57
C SER A 120 -6.02 11.98 18.21
N ILE A 121 -6.83 12.80 17.54
CA ILE A 121 -8.21 13.06 17.95
C ILE A 121 -9.09 11.82 17.70
N VAL A 122 -8.85 11.15 16.58
CA VAL A 122 -9.56 9.91 16.22
C VAL A 122 -8.95 8.75 16.98
N GLN A 123 -9.82 7.94 17.56
CA GLN A 123 -9.45 6.76 18.32
C GLN A 123 -10.25 5.54 17.88
N TRP A 124 -9.57 4.46 17.57
CA TRP A 124 -10.22 3.16 17.36
C TRP A 124 -10.17 2.37 18.67
N LYS A 125 -11.33 2.20 19.31
CA LYS A 125 -11.50 1.43 20.55
C LYS A 125 -12.63 0.42 20.41
N GLY A 126 -12.52 -0.75 21.04
CA GLY A 126 -13.53 -1.80 21.00
C GLY A 126 -13.87 -2.20 19.56
N SER A 127 -15.15 -2.23 19.21
CA SER A 127 -15.62 -2.61 17.87
C SER A 127 -15.17 -1.69 16.75
N LYS A 128 -14.71 -0.45 17.06
CA LYS A 128 -14.17 0.48 16.06
C LYS A 128 -12.83 0.00 15.48
N VAL A 129 -12.06 -0.80 16.21
CA VAL A 129 -10.79 -1.36 15.72
C VAL A 129 -11.03 -2.22 14.49
N GLN A 130 -11.95 -3.18 14.61
CA GLN A 130 -12.27 -4.09 13.49
C GLN A 130 -12.92 -3.35 12.32
N ARG A 131 -13.85 -2.41 12.59
CA ARG A 131 -14.48 -1.61 11.54
C ARG A 131 -13.48 -0.72 10.79
N GLY A 132 -12.58 -0.08 11.52
CA GLY A 132 -11.52 0.75 10.93
C GLY A 132 -10.54 -0.08 10.09
N ALA A 133 -10.10 -1.23 10.62
CA ALA A 133 -9.23 -2.15 9.90
C ALA A 133 -9.89 -2.63 8.60
N LYS A 134 -11.16 -3.09 8.66
CA LYS A 134 -11.90 -3.51 7.46
C LYS A 134 -12.07 -2.38 6.44
N LYS A 135 -12.29 -1.15 6.91
CA LYS A 135 -12.39 0.01 6.02
C LYS A 135 -11.07 0.28 5.30
N TRP A 136 -9.94 0.26 6.03
CA TRP A 136 -8.63 0.45 5.44
C TRP A 136 -8.24 -0.70 4.51
N GLU A 137 -8.56 -1.94 4.86
CA GLU A 137 -8.35 -3.10 3.99
C GLU A 137 -9.08 -2.94 2.65
N SER A 138 -10.36 -2.55 2.67
CA SER A 138 -11.11 -2.25 1.45
C SER A 138 -10.52 -1.09 0.66
N LEU A 139 -10.00 -0.06 1.33
CA LEU A 139 -9.33 1.07 0.70
C LEU A 139 -8.03 0.64 0.01
N LEU A 140 -7.19 -0.16 0.68
CA LEU A 140 -5.96 -0.70 0.10
C LEU A 140 -6.25 -1.52 -1.17
N GLN A 141 -7.27 -2.38 -1.12
CA GLN A 141 -7.68 -3.17 -2.28
C GLN A 141 -8.18 -2.31 -3.44
N ALA A 142 -9.03 -1.32 -3.16
CA ALA A 142 -9.56 -0.42 -4.18
C ALA A 142 -8.44 0.39 -4.85
N ALA A 143 -7.53 0.97 -4.05
CA ALA A 143 -6.40 1.74 -4.54
C ALA A 143 -5.38 0.86 -5.32
N ALA A 144 -5.15 -0.38 -4.87
CA ALA A 144 -4.28 -1.32 -5.57
C ALA A 144 -4.84 -1.71 -6.95
N LYS A 145 -6.14 -1.95 -7.06
CA LYS A 145 -6.81 -2.20 -8.35
C LYS A 145 -6.74 -0.97 -9.26
N GLN A 146 -7.05 0.21 -8.74
CA GLN A 146 -7.01 1.46 -9.49
C GLN A 146 -5.61 1.75 -10.02
N SER A 147 -4.57 1.56 -9.20
CA SER A 147 -3.16 1.70 -9.57
C SER A 147 -2.58 0.47 -10.29
N ARG A 148 -3.41 -0.53 -10.57
CA ARG A 148 -3.08 -1.73 -11.38
C ARG A 148 -1.96 -2.58 -10.81
N ARG A 149 -1.91 -2.70 -9.50
CA ARG A 149 -0.89 -3.48 -8.80
C ARG A 149 -1.25 -4.96 -8.77
N ALA A 150 -0.27 -5.83 -9.02
CA ALA A 150 -0.38 -7.27 -8.81
C ALA A 150 0.04 -7.66 -7.39
N ASN A 151 0.93 -6.89 -6.77
CA ASN A 151 1.30 -7.01 -5.36
C ASN A 151 0.52 -5.98 -4.54
N TRP A 152 -0.40 -6.44 -3.69
CA TRP A 152 -1.21 -5.57 -2.85
C TRP A 152 -0.51 -5.28 -1.53
N PRO A 153 -0.66 -4.06 -1.00
CA PRO A 153 -0.05 -3.72 0.27
C PRO A 153 -0.71 -4.46 1.43
N LEU A 154 0.09 -4.86 2.41
CA LEU A 154 -0.39 -5.52 3.63
C LEU A 154 -0.87 -4.47 4.64
N LEU A 155 -2.03 -4.73 5.26
CA LEU A 155 -2.49 -3.98 6.41
C LEU A 155 -1.99 -4.64 7.70
N ASP A 156 -1.17 -3.91 8.44
CA ASP A 156 -0.72 -4.32 9.77
C ASP A 156 -1.78 -3.99 10.85
N PRO A 157 -1.77 -4.69 11.98
CA PRO A 157 -2.63 -4.34 13.10
C PRO A 157 -2.38 -2.93 13.62
N LEU A 158 -3.45 -2.29 14.15
CA LEU A 158 -3.35 -1.02 14.85
C LEU A 158 -2.29 -1.07 15.96
N ALA A 159 -1.42 -0.08 16.01
CA ALA A 159 -0.48 0.11 17.10
C ALA A 159 -0.77 1.41 17.87
N ASP A 160 -0.65 1.39 19.19
CA ASP A 160 -0.42 2.59 19.98
C ASP A 160 1.08 2.95 20.02
N SER A 161 1.44 4.07 20.63
CA SER A 161 2.84 4.53 20.66
C SER A 161 3.75 3.60 21.47
N ARG A 162 3.22 2.89 22.47
CA ARG A 162 3.99 1.88 23.20
C ARG A 162 4.31 0.69 22.29
N LYS A 163 3.29 0.17 21.61
CA LYS A 163 3.46 -0.97 20.70
C LYS A 163 4.36 -0.60 19.51
N LEU A 164 4.24 0.62 18.99
CA LEU A 164 5.08 1.10 17.89
C LEU A 164 6.56 1.19 18.34
N LYS A 165 6.84 1.69 19.54
CA LYS A 165 8.20 1.64 20.12
C LYS A 165 8.75 0.21 20.19
N GLU A 166 7.95 -0.76 20.65
CA GLU A 166 8.35 -2.18 20.72
C GLU A 166 8.68 -2.74 19.32
N ILE A 167 7.89 -2.39 18.30
CA ILE A 167 8.11 -2.80 16.91
C ILE A 167 9.44 -2.22 16.40
N ILE A 168 9.69 -0.92 16.61
CA ILE A 168 10.95 -0.27 16.21
C ILE A 168 12.15 -0.93 16.89
N ALA A 169 12.07 -1.17 18.21
CA ALA A 169 13.15 -1.78 18.97
C ALA A 169 13.43 -3.25 18.59
N ALA A 170 12.42 -3.98 18.11
CA ALA A 170 12.55 -5.36 17.69
C ALA A 170 13.00 -5.54 16.23
N ALA A 171 13.10 -4.45 15.47
CA ALA A 171 13.47 -4.48 14.05
C ALA A 171 14.92 -4.93 13.85
N GLY A 172 15.13 -5.75 12.83
CA GLY A 172 16.47 -6.15 12.39
C GLY A 172 17.18 -5.06 11.57
N SER A 173 18.42 -5.36 11.17
CA SER A 173 19.23 -4.43 10.37
C SER A 173 18.60 -4.07 9.02
N GLU A 174 17.80 -4.96 8.45
CA GLU A 174 17.16 -4.80 7.14
C GLU A 174 15.86 -3.97 7.19
N GLU A 175 15.41 -3.56 8.38
CA GLU A 175 14.18 -2.79 8.58
C GLU A 175 14.50 -1.48 9.30
N LYS A 176 14.08 -0.34 8.73
CA LYS A 176 14.39 1.00 9.23
C LYS A 176 13.13 1.85 9.33
N PHE A 177 13.19 2.87 10.21
CA PHE A 177 12.06 3.73 10.52
C PHE A 177 12.47 5.19 10.42
N LEU A 178 11.79 5.95 9.57
CA LEU A 178 11.94 7.39 9.41
C LEU A 178 10.70 8.09 9.98
N LEU A 179 10.87 8.81 11.09
CA LEU A 179 9.82 9.66 11.64
C LEU A 179 9.87 11.01 10.92
N LEU A 180 8.80 11.33 10.18
CA LEU A 180 8.68 12.63 9.51
C LEU A 180 8.35 13.71 10.54
N ASP A 181 9.33 14.55 10.80
CA ASP A 181 9.28 15.62 11.79
C ASP A 181 9.71 16.94 11.12
N PRO A 182 8.84 17.97 11.06
CA PRO A 182 9.20 19.27 10.48
C PRO A 182 10.33 19.99 11.23
N ASP A 183 10.52 19.69 12.52
CA ASP A 183 11.54 20.30 13.37
C ASP A 183 12.88 19.53 13.33
N SER A 184 12.96 18.42 12.60
CA SER A 184 14.22 17.68 12.44
C SER A 184 15.28 18.53 11.72
N SER A 185 16.51 18.49 12.22
CA SER A 185 17.66 19.08 11.53
C SER A 185 18.11 18.27 10.32
N LEU A 186 17.78 16.97 10.26
CA LEU A 186 18.21 16.06 9.20
C LEU A 186 17.25 16.10 8.00
N PRO A 187 17.68 16.54 6.81
CA PRO A 187 16.88 16.46 5.60
C PRO A 187 16.58 15.00 5.20
N LEU A 188 15.42 14.75 4.55
CA LEU A 188 15.02 13.41 4.12
C LEU A 188 16.07 12.74 3.21
N ILE A 189 16.73 13.50 2.36
CA ILE A 189 17.75 12.96 1.45
C ILE A 189 18.98 12.44 2.22
N GLU A 190 19.40 13.12 3.27
CA GLU A 190 20.50 12.67 4.12
C GLU A 190 20.08 11.50 5.03
N ALA A 191 18.82 11.49 5.47
CA ALA A 191 18.25 10.34 6.18
C ALA A 191 18.20 9.10 5.28
N TRP A 192 17.88 9.26 3.98
CA TRP A 192 17.91 8.19 2.99
C TRP A 192 19.29 7.52 2.91
N GLU A 193 20.37 8.29 2.88
CA GLU A 193 21.73 7.75 2.82
C GLU A 193 22.04 6.79 3.98
N GLN A 194 21.42 7.01 5.16
CA GLN A 194 21.60 6.17 6.34
C GLN A 194 20.76 4.87 6.32
N VAL A 195 19.75 4.78 5.45
CA VAL A 195 18.79 3.67 5.43
C VAL A 195 18.68 2.97 4.06
N SER A 196 19.39 3.44 3.03
CA SER A 196 19.26 3.00 1.64
C SER A 196 19.52 1.51 1.41
N GLU A 197 20.34 0.89 2.28
CA GLU A 197 20.65 -0.55 2.22
C GLU A 197 19.56 -1.44 2.86
N ALA A 198 18.56 -0.83 3.50
CA ALA A 198 17.49 -1.60 4.13
C ALA A 198 16.51 -2.17 3.09
N LYS A 199 15.99 -3.36 3.37
CA LYS A 199 14.96 -3.99 2.54
C LYS A 199 13.57 -3.40 2.77
N MET A 200 13.32 -2.88 3.98
CA MET A 200 12.06 -2.26 4.37
C MET A 200 12.31 -0.94 5.09
N ILE A 201 11.73 0.15 4.59
CA ILE A 201 11.82 1.47 5.19
C ILE A 201 10.41 1.96 5.53
N HIS A 202 10.13 2.12 6.82
CA HIS A 202 8.85 2.61 7.31
C HIS A 202 8.89 4.12 7.51
N LEU A 203 7.94 4.82 6.91
CA LEU A 203 7.67 6.23 7.16
C LEU A 203 6.64 6.35 8.28
N ILE A 204 6.96 7.07 9.34
CA ILE A 204 6.05 7.35 10.45
C ILE A 204 5.53 8.78 10.28
N VAL A 205 4.21 8.90 10.15
CA VAL A 205 3.52 10.19 9.95
C VAL A 205 2.60 10.47 11.13
N GLY A 206 2.82 11.59 11.79
CA GLY A 206 2.02 12.06 12.93
C GLY A 206 0.62 12.56 12.53
N PRO A 207 -0.25 12.75 13.54
CA PRO A 207 -1.57 13.37 13.35
C PRO A 207 -1.44 14.90 13.17
N GLU A 208 -2.56 15.60 12.99
CA GLU A 208 -2.61 17.07 12.83
C GLU A 208 -2.01 17.82 14.03
N GLY A 209 -2.06 17.24 15.23
CA GLY A 209 -1.45 17.79 16.43
C GLY A 209 0.06 17.54 16.54
N GLY A 210 0.66 16.92 15.52
CA GLY A 210 2.07 16.52 15.50
C GLY A 210 2.36 15.32 16.43
N VAL A 211 3.59 14.87 16.42
CA VAL A 211 4.13 13.87 17.35
C VAL A 211 4.60 14.60 18.60
N SER A 212 4.36 14.05 19.79
CA SER A 212 4.83 14.68 21.00
C SER A 212 6.36 14.51 21.15
N PRO A 213 7.07 15.46 21.78
CA PRO A 213 8.51 15.32 22.04
C PRO A 213 8.86 14.03 22.79
N GLU A 214 7.97 13.58 23.67
CA GLU A 214 8.14 12.33 24.41
C GLU A 214 8.03 11.09 23.50
N GLU A 215 7.09 11.08 22.54
CA GLU A 215 6.96 10.01 21.55
C GLU A 215 8.17 10.00 20.62
N THR A 216 8.58 11.18 20.10
CA THR A 216 9.78 11.31 19.26
C THR A 216 11.02 10.77 19.98
N ALA A 217 11.26 11.18 21.22
CA ALA A 217 12.41 10.70 22.01
C ALA A 217 12.36 9.17 22.21
N LYS A 218 11.18 8.60 22.48
CA LYS A 218 10.99 7.15 22.66
C LYS A 218 11.26 6.38 21.37
N PHE A 219 10.83 6.90 20.22
CA PHE A 219 11.04 6.25 18.92
C PHE A 219 12.51 6.34 18.50
N CYS A 220 13.16 7.47 18.68
CA CYS A 220 14.59 7.63 18.41
C CYS A 220 15.43 6.71 19.30
N ALA A 221 15.13 6.63 20.60
CA ALA A 221 15.81 5.71 21.51
C ALA A 221 15.59 4.23 21.14
N ALA A 222 14.53 3.91 20.41
CA ALA A 222 14.24 2.58 19.88
C ALA A 222 14.90 2.31 18.50
N GLY A 223 15.49 3.31 17.85
CA GLY A 223 16.19 3.17 16.56
C GLY A 223 15.54 3.88 15.36
N ALA A 224 14.48 4.65 15.57
CA ALA A 224 13.95 5.51 14.50
C ALA A 224 14.85 6.74 14.28
N ILE A 225 14.87 7.22 13.03
CA ILE A 225 15.57 8.43 12.63
C ILE A 225 14.52 9.50 12.32
N THR A 226 14.65 10.71 12.86
CA THR A 226 13.80 11.83 12.45
C THR A 226 14.28 12.42 11.13
N ALA A 227 13.36 12.80 10.26
CA ALA A 227 13.70 13.40 8.98
C ALA A 227 12.73 14.51 8.59
N ARG A 228 13.25 15.60 8.03
CA ARG A 228 12.49 16.74 7.53
C ARG A 228 12.34 16.65 6.01
N LEU A 229 11.10 16.79 5.52
CA LEU A 229 10.81 16.78 4.08
C LEU A 229 11.28 18.06 3.36
N GLY A 230 11.16 19.21 4.01
CA GLY A 230 11.48 20.49 3.39
C GLY A 230 11.20 21.68 4.33
N PRO A 231 11.23 22.91 3.80
CA PRO A 231 11.07 24.13 4.61
C PRO A 231 9.61 24.42 5.02
N THR A 232 8.64 23.68 4.47
CA THR A 232 7.22 23.89 4.74
C THR A 232 6.63 22.70 5.49
N VAL A 233 5.66 22.97 6.38
CA VAL A 233 4.92 21.91 7.06
C VAL A 233 3.85 21.35 6.14
N LEU A 234 3.91 20.05 5.87
CA LEU A 234 2.89 19.33 5.12
C LEU A 234 1.78 18.83 6.06
N ARG A 235 0.57 18.69 5.50
CA ARG A 235 -0.52 18.02 6.20
C ARG A 235 -0.22 16.54 6.39
N SER A 236 -0.82 15.91 7.41
CA SER A 236 -0.70 14.47 7.65
C SER A 236 -1.11 13.62 6.44
N SER A 237 -2.06 14.10 5.62
CA SER A 237 -2.46 13.43 4.38
C SER A 237 -1.42 13.51 3.25
N SER A 238 -0.50 14.48 3.30
CA SER A 238 0.44 14.73 2.21
C SER A 238 1.87 14.33 2.55
N ALA A 239 2.24 14.33 3.83
CA ALA A 239 3.63 14.10 4.27
C ALA A 239 4.14 12.69 3.88
N GLY A 240 3.35 11.63 4.16
CA GLY A 240 3.70 10.26 3.77
C GLY A 240 3.83 10.09 2.25
N PRO A 241 2.82 10.45 1.46
CA PRO A 241 2.89 10.42 0.00
C PRO A 241 4.07 11.22 -0.58
N ALA A 242 4.34 12.42 -0.09
CA ALA A 242 5.47 13.22 -0.56
C ALA A 242 6.83 12.54 -0.26
N ALA A 243 6.98 11.97 0.94
CA ALA A 243 8.18 11.21 1.29
C ALA A 243 8.33 9.95 0.42
N LEU A 244 7.24 9.20 0.18
CA LEU A 244 7.25 8.02 -0.69
C LEU A 244 7.66 8.38 -2.11
N ALA A 245 7.14 9.48 -2.66
CA ALA A 245 7.53 9.96 -3.99
C ALA A 245 9.02 10.30 -4.06
N ALA A 246 9.54 11.05 -3.08
CA ALA A 246 10.96 11.40 -3.02
C ALA A 246 11.87 10.17 -2.87
N LEU A 247 11.55 9.27 -1.95
CA LEU A 247 12.32 8.04 -1.73
C LEU A 247 12.17 7.03 -2.87
N GLY A 248 11.02 7.01 -3.54
CA GLY A 248 10.82 6.21 -4.74
C GLY A 248 11.74 6.63 -5.89
N LEU A 249 12.02 7.92 -6.01
CA LEU A 249 13.03 8.42 -6.95
C LEU A 249 14.44 8.02 -6.54
N CYS A 250 14.80 8.22 -5.26
CA CYS A 250 16.13 7.89 -4.73
C CYS A 250 16.45 6.39 -4.82
N SER A 251 15.47 5.52 -4.59
CA SER A 251 15.63 4.06 -4.66
C SER A 251 15.62 3.49 -6.08
N GLY A 252 15.39 4.32 -7.10
CA GLY A 252 15.21 3.86 -8.48
C GLY A 252 13.86 3.16 -8.74
N PHE A 253 12.95 3.14 -7.76
CA PHE A 253 11.62 2.54 -7.91
C PHE A 253 10.85 3.12 -9.11
N TRP A 254 10.88 4.44 -9.29
CA TRP A 254 10.24 5.14 -10.41
C TRP A 254 10.87 4.91 -11.78
N GLY A 255 12.08 4.31 -11.84
CA GLY A 255 12.71 3.90 -13.08
C GLY A 255 12.23 2.53 -13.60
N ARG A 256 11.44 1.79 -12.81
CA ARG A 256 10.92 0.47 -13.19
C ARG A 256 9.82 0.63 -14.25
N LYS A 257 9.84 -0.27 -15.24
CA LYS A 257 8.80 -0.31 -16.30
C LYS A 257 7.61 -1.21 -15.92
N GLU A 258 7.82 -2.13 -14.98
CA GLU A 258 6.82 -3.10 -14.55
C GLU A 258 6.02 -2.55 -13.36
N ALA A 259 4.69 -2.68 -13.41
CA ALA A 259 3.85 -2.39 -12.26
C ALA A 259 4.10 -3.44 -11.15
N LEU A 260 3.98 -3.00 -9.90
CA LEU A 260 4.08 -3.90 -8.74
C LEU A 260 2.99 -4.96 -8.74
#